data_5f06a77a47500108d629c796dc321c9c
#
_entry.id   5f06a77a47500108d629c796dc321c9c
#
_cell.length_a   1.000
_cell.length_b   1.000
_cell.length_c   1.000
_cell.angle_alpha   90.00
_cell.angle_beta   90.00
_cell.angle_gamma   90.00
#
_symmetry.space_group_name_H-M   'P 1'
#
loop_
_entity.id
_entity.type
_entity.pdbx_description
1 polymer ?
#
loop_
_entity_poly.entity_id
_entity_poly.type
_entity_poly.pdbx_seq_one_letter_code
_entity_poly.pdbx_strand_id
1 'polypeptide(L)'
;GAGCPLTVAIAGPVTVSGQHHTWLIPLLETGWVAYLSTTDAVCYHDGHRALDGYGGEPIYEVPIFGDDGALRESGTIRVTDMGFDEQVLLDQDRFLTACLLRPEFQKKMTGTELRHLLGGYYAAQEAKNGVTPGLLATCQRLSIPILVGAPGDGSVFLNAMKLWAMRQAGLLPSDGPSFDLDVAAEVFESCAYHHW
;
A
#
# COMPACT_ATOMS: atom_id res chain seq x y z
N GLY A 1 -7.69 34.01 -2.17
CA GLY A 1 -6.54 33.97 -1.28
C GLY A 1 -5.79 32.70 -1.51
N ALA A 2 -4.46 32.74 -1.57
CA ALA A 2 -3.65 31.53 -1.63
C ALA A 2 -3.90 30.74 -0.33
N GLY A 3 -4.73 29.72 -0.40
CA GLY A 3 -5.00 28.84 0.73
C GLY A 3 -3.72 28.11 1.13
N CYS A 4 -3.48 27.97 2.42
CA CYS A 4 -2.41 27.11 2.90
C CYS A 4 -2.78 25.65 2.56
N PRO A 5 -1.92 24.89 1.86
CA PRO A 5 -2.21 23.50 1.58
C PRO A 5 -2.23 22.66 2.87
N LEU A 6 -3.07 21.64 2.89
CA LEU A 6 -3.15 20.71 4.01
C LEU A 6 -2.14 19.59 3.86
N THR A 7 -1.51 19.23 4.96
CA THR A 7 -0.83 17.96 5.13
C THR A 7 -1.74 17.02 5.89
N VAL A 8 -1.91 15.81 5.39
CA VAL A 8 -2.70 14.79 6.07
C VAL A 8 -1.76 13.70 6.58
N ALA A 9 -1.78 13.44 7.87
CA ALA A 9 -1.05 12.33 8.49
C ALA A 9 -2.06 11.29 8.98
N ILE A 10 -1.93 10.06 8.53
CA ILE A 10 -2.81 8.95 8.91
C ILE A 10 -2.03 7.68 9.21
N ALA A 11 -2.57 6.85 10.07
CA ALA A 11 -2.07 5.52 10.38
C ALA A 11 -3.24 4.60 10.76
N GLY A 12 -2.94 3.34 11.03
CA GLY A 12 -3.93 2.37 11.49
C GLY A 12 -4.80 1.80 10.37
N PRO A 13 -5.96 1.22 10.70
CA PRO A 13 -6.75 0.36 9.80
C PRO A 13 -7.65 1.13 8.83
N VAL A 14 -7.28 2.35 8.42
CA VAL A 14 -8.12 3.24 7.59
C VAL A 14 -8.44 2.62 6.24
N THR A 15 -7.49 1.97 5.60
CA THR A 15 -7.69 1.34 4.29
C THR A 15 -8.29 -0.06 4.41
N VAL A 16 -7.84 -0.89 5.35
CA VAL A 16 -8.42 -2.22 5.56
C VAL A 16 -9.90 -2.15 5.90
N SER A 17 -10.32 -1.19 6.74
CA SER A 17 -11.72 -0.97 7.09
C SER A 17 -12.56 -0.31 5.99
N GLY A 18 -11.93 0.22 4.93
CA GLY A 18 -12.61 0.97 3.90
C GLY A 18 -12.99 2.41 4.26
N GLN A 19 -12.64 2.89 5.45
CA GLN A 19 -12.98 4.24 5.91
C GLN A 19 -12.40 5.33 5.01
N HIS A 20 -11.29 5.09 4.31
CA HIS A 20 -10.70 6.03 3.36
C HIS A 20 -11.69 6.44 2.26
N HIS A 21 -12.62 5.60 1.85
CA HIS A 21 -13.63 5.95 0.86
C HIS A 21 -14.66 6.97 1.38
N THR A 22 -14.90 7.01 2.68
CA THR A 22 -15.96 7.85 3.26
C THR A 22 -15.51 9.28 3.54
N TRP A 23 -14.23 9.50 3.83
CA TRP A 23 -13.74 10.83 4.19
C TRP A 23 -12.42 11.23 3.54
N LEU A 24 -11.45 10.30 3.43
CA LEU A 24 -10.10 10.64 2.98
C LEU A 24 -10.07 10.90 1.47
N ILE A 25 -10.60 10.00 0.66
CA ILE A 25 -10.66 10.19 -0.80
C ILE A 25 -11.45 11.45 -1.16
N PRO A 26 -12.66 11.71 -0.61
CA PRO A 26 -13.33 12.98 -0.82
C PRO A 26 -12.51 14.22 -0.43
N LEU A 27 -11.75 14.15 0.67
CA LEU A 27 -10.85 15.23 1.08
C LEU A 27 -9.71 15.44 0.06
N LEU A 28 -9.07 14.36 -0.42
CA LEU A 28 -8.03 14.46 -1.45
C LEU A 28 -8.56 15.11 -2.73
N GLU A 29 -9.78 14.79 -3.11
CA GLU A 29 -10.43 15.33 -4.32
C GLU A 29 -10.79 16.82 -4.25
N THR A 30 -10.79 17.42 -3.05
CA THR A 30 -10.95 18.88 -2.91
C THR A 30 -9.79 19.67 -3.52
N GLY A 31 -8.63 19.04 -3.72
CA GLY A 31 -7.39 19.72 -4.14
C GLY A 31 -6.73 20.54 -3.02
N TRP A 32 -7.16 20.38 -1.76
CA TRP A 32 -6.55 21.07 -0.63
C TRP A 32 -5.33 20.36 -0.07
N VAL A 33 -5.21 19.05 -0.30
CA VAL A 33 -4.15 18.22 0.26
C VAL A 33 -2.93 18.27 -0.64
N ALA A 34 -1.80 18.71 -0.07
CA ALA A 34 -0.52 18.77 -0.77
C ALA A 34 0.20 17.41 -0.80
N TYR A 35 0.15 16.69 0.31
CA TYR A 35 0.74 15.35 0.44
C TYR A 35 0.11 14.57 1.59
N LEU A 36 0.29 13.27 1.53
CA LEU A 36 -0.14 12.32 2.55
C LEU A 36 1.09 11.73 3.25
N SER A 37 1.13 11.81 4.58
CA SER A 37 2.12 11.11 5.40
C SER A 37 1.44 9.92 6.09
N THR A 38 2.03 8.74 5.97
CA THR A 38 1.37 7.53 6.45
C THR A 38 2.35 6.42 6.84
N THR A 39 1.80 5.28 7.26
CA THR A 39 2.53 4.02 7.41
C THR A 39 2.40 3.19 6.14
N ASP A 40 3.37 2.31 5.91
CA ASP A 40 3.34 1.41 4.75
C ASP A 40 2.13 0.45 4.79
N ALA A 41 1.66 0.09 5.99
CA ALA A 41 0.47 -0.72 6.17
C ALA A 41 -0.79 -0.10 5.55
N VAL A 42 -0.95 1.23 5.62
CA VAL A 42 -2.07 1.93 4.97
C VAL A 42 -2.00 1.76 3.45
N CYS A 43 -0.81 1.85 2.86
CA CYS A 43 -0.60 1.62 1.43
C CYS A 43 -0.81 0.15 1.04
N TYR A 44 -0.31 -0.77 1.87
CA TYR A 44 -0.43 -2.21 1.62
C TYR A 44 -1.89 -2.67 1.66
N HIS A 45 -2.62 -2.30 2.70
CA HIS A 45 -4.01 -2.73 2.88
C HIS A 45 -5.00 -2.04 1.94
N ASP A 46 -4.63 -0.95 1.28
CA ASP A 46 -5.44 -0.33 0.22
C ASP A 46 -5.67 -1.29 -0.94
N GLY A 47 -4.67 -2.11 -1.26
CA GLY A 47 -4.73 -3.06 -2.36
C GLY A 47 -5.72 -4.22 -2.18
N HIS A 48 -6.21 -4.49 -0.99
CA HIS A 48 -7.15 -5.59 -0.75
C HIS A 48 -8.41 -5.49 -1.60
N ARG A 49 -8.92 -4.28 -1.82
CA ARG A 49 -10.13 -4.04 -2.60
C ARG A 49 -9.91 -4.05 -4.10
N ALA A 50 -8.68 -3.77 -4.52
CA ALA A 50 -8.30 -3.81 -5.94
C ALA A 50 -8.21 -5.23 -6.46
N LEU A 51 -7.88 -6.18 -5.60
CA LEU A 51 -7.72 -7.58 -5.95
C LEU A 51 -9.05 -8.30 -5.86
N ASP A 52 -9.34 -9.09 -6.85
CA ASP A 52 -10.55 -9.89 -6.89
C ASP A 52 -10.51 -10.98 -5.82
N GLY A 53 -11.65 -11.30 -5.28
CA GLY A 53 -11.82 -12.27 -4.20
C GLY A 53 -12.82 -11.79 -3.16
N TYR A 54 -13.14 -10.52 -3.19
CA TYR A 54 -14.21 -9.95 -2.36
C TYR A 54 -15.60 -10.15 -2.98
N GLY A 55 -15.89 -11.35 -3.42
CA GLY A 55 -17.21 -11.72 -3.94
C GLY A 55 -18.32 -11.75 -2.91
N GLY A 56 -18.17 -11.06 -1.78
CA GLY A 56 -19.11 -10.99 -0.67
C GLY A 56 -18.69 -9.92 0.32
N GLU A 57 -18.86 -10.16 1.61
CA GLU A 57 -18.32 -9.31 2.67
C GLU A 57 -16.84 -9.66 2.89
N PRO A 58 -15.91 -8.86 2.38
CA PRO A 58 -14.49 -9.19 2.46
C PRO A 58 -13.93 -9.07 3.88
N ILE A 59 -14.66 -8.36 4.74
CA ILE A 59 -14.31 -8.09 6.13
C ILE A 59 -15.52 -8.41 6.98
N TYR A 60 -15.30 -9.18 8.03
CA TYR A 60 -16.34 -9.59 8.98
C TYR A 60 -15.91 -9.32 10.42
N GLU A 61 -16.86 -9.25 11.33
CA GLU A 61 -16.58 -9.01 12.73
C GLU A 61 -15.98 -10.24 13.41
N VAL A 62 -14.91 -10.04 14.18
CA VAL A 62 -14.27 -11.05 15.03
C VAL A 62 -14.06 -10.50 16.43
N PRO A 63 -14.06 -11.36 17.48
CA PRO A 63 -13.82 -10.90 18.84
C PRO A 63 -12.45 -10.26 19.02
N ILE A 64 -12.39 -9.04 19.57
CA ILE A 64 -11.13 -8.33 19.87
C ILE A 64 -10.23 -9.15 20.80
N PHE A 65 -10.82 -9.83 21.78
CA PHE A 65 -10.14 -10.68 22.75
C PHE A 65 -10.34 -12.17 22.46
N GLY A 66 -10.41 -12.51 21.17
CA GLY A 66 -10.53 -13.90 20.73
C GLY A 66 -9.19 -14.65 20.78
N ASP A 67 -9.25 -15.95 20.51
CA ASP A 67 -8.09 -16.80 20.37
C ASP A 67 -7.47 -16.60 18.95
N ASP A 68 -6.40 -15.82 18.87
CA ASP A 68 -5.70 -15.56 17.62
C ASP A 68 -5.06 -16.82 17.02
N GLY A 69 -4.73 -17.82 17.85
CA GLY A 69 -4.24 -19.11 17.37
C GLY A 69 -5.32 -19.85 16.59
N ALA A 70 -6.53 -19.94 17.15
CA ALA A 70 -7.67 -20.57 16.50
C ALA A 70 -8.09 -19.81 15.20
N LEU A 71 -8.06 -18.48 15.21
CA LEU A 71 -8.33 -17.66 14.03
C LEU A 71 -7.31 -17.98 12.93
N ARG A 72 -6.01 -18.01 13.26
CA ARG A 72 -4.95 -18.35 12.33
C ARG A 72 -5.10 -19.76 11.75
N GLU A 73 -5.44 -20.75 12.60
CA GLU A 73 -5.69 -22.13 12.14
C GLU A 73 -6.86 -22.22 11.17
N SER A 74 -7.83 -21.33 11.30
CA SER A 74 -8.95 -21.21 10.36
C SER A 74 -8.65 -20.39 9.10
N GLY A 75 -7.42 -19.88 8.95
CA GLY A 75 -7.03 -19.01 7.84
C GLY A 75 -7.56 -17.57 7.96
N THR A 76 -7.95 -17.15 9.15
CA THR A 76 -8.46 -15.80 9.41
C THR A 76 -7.34 -14.89 9.92
N ILE A 77 -7.15 -13.76 9.26
CA ILE A 77 -6.33 -12.65 9.73
C ILE A 77 -7.22 -11.67 10.50
N ARG A 78 -6.76 -11.24 11.67
CA ARG A 78 -7.48 -10.28 12.50
C ARG A 78 -6.73 -8.93 12.59
N VAL A 79 -7.47 -7.86 12.37
CA VAL A 79 -7.02 -6.47 12.62
C VAL A 79 -8.07 -5.82 13.53
N THR A 80 -7.78 -5.66 14.81
CA THR A 80 -8.71 -5.21 15.84
C THR A 80 -9.93 -6.14 15.95
N ASP A 81 -11.11 -5.70 15.58
CA ASP A 81 -12.38 -6.44 15.53
C ASP A 81 -12.76 -6.87 14.10
N MET A 82 -11.87 -6.65 13.14
CA MET A 82 -12.06 -7.04 11.75
C MET A 82 -11.31 -8.33 11.43
N GLY A 83 -11.98 -9.28 10.82
CA GLY A 83 -11.41 -10.50 10.25
C GLY A 83 -11.51 -10.53 8.74
N PHE A 84 -10.56 -11.16 8.09
CA PHE A 84 -10.57 -11.43 6.65
C PHE A 84 -9.74 -12.68 6.34
N ASP A 85 -9.95 -13.27 5.18
CA ASP A 85 -9.26 -14.48 4.75
C ASP A 85 -7.76 -14.20 4.50
N GLU A 86 -6.87 -15.06 4.99
CA GLU A 86 -5.43 -15.00 4.76
C GLU A 86 -5.09 -14.96 3.26
N GLN A 87 -5.90 -15.58 2.42
CA GLN A 87 -5.69 -15.60 0.97
C GLN A 87 -5.61 -14.19 0.37
N VAL A 88 -6.30 -13.22 0.97
CA VAL A 88 -6.25 -11.81 0.58
C VAL A 88 -4.82 -11.26 0.64
N LEU A 89 -4.08 -11.57 1.71
CA LEU A 89 -2.68 -11.14 1.86
C LEU A 89 -1.77 -11.86 0.87
N LEU A 90 -2.00 -13.15 0.65
CA LEU A 90 -1.22 -13.94 -0.31
C LEU A 90 -1.41 -13.41 -1.74
N ASP A 91 -2.61 -13.03 -2.11
CA ASP A 91 -2.89 -12.45 -3.43
C ASP A 91 -2.30 -11.05 -3.56
N GLN A 92 -2.34 -10.25 -2.50
CA GLN A 92 -1.68 -8.95 -2.43
C GLN A 92 -0.15 -9.08 -2.62
N ASP A 93 0.48 -10.03 -1.95
CA ASP A 93 1.91 -10.28 -2.09
C ASP A 93 2.30 -10.77 -3.49
N ARG A 94 1.45 -11.60 -4.12
CA ARG A 94 1.63 -12.01 -5.52
C ARG A 94 1.52 -10.84 -6.47
N PHE A 95 0.54 -9.98 -6.27
CA PHE A 95 0.34 -8.78 -7.08
C PHE A 95 1.53 -7.82 -6.96
N LEU A 96 1.96 -7.50 -5.74
CA LEU A 96 3.14 -6.66 -5.50
C LEU A 96 4.39 -7.26 -6.13
N THR A 97 4.61 -8.56 -5.96
CA THR A 97 5.73 -9.26 -6.60
C THR A 97 5.70 -9.09 -8.12
N ALA A 98 4.52 -9.26 -8.73
CA ALA A 98 4.36 -9.11 -10.17
C ALA A 98 4.60 -7.66 -10.65
N CYS A 99 4.17 -6.66 -9.89
CA CYS A 99 4.45 -5.26 -10.17
C CYS A 99 5.95 -4.96 -10.07
N LEU A 100 6.57 -5.32 -8.95
CA LEU A 100 7.99 -5.04 -8.68
C LEU A 100 8.95 -5.72 -9.67
N LEU A 101 8.50 -6.73 -10.40
CA LEU A 101 9.26 -7.36 -11.49
C LEU A 101 9.10 -6.67 -12.86
N ARG A 102 8.22 -5.67 -12.97
CA ARG A 102 8.05 -4.94 -14.24
C ARG A 102 9.26 -4.05 -14.56
N PRO A 103 9.55 -3.80 -15.85
CA PRO A 103 10.72 -3.04 -16.25
C PRO A 103 10.85 -1.66 -15.62
N GLU A 104 9.75 -0.94 -15.44
CA GLU A 104 9.72 0.40 -14.84
C GLU A 104 10.10 0.43 -13.36
N PHE A 105 10.02 -0.72 -12.67
CA PHE A 105 10.48 -0.87 -11.29
C PHE A 105 11.93 -1.35 -11.18
N GLN A 106 12.58 -1.76 -12.29
CA GLN A 106 13.93 -2.31 -12.25
C GLN A 106 14.99 -1.20 -12.22
N LYS A 107 14.94 -0.37 -11.17
CA LYS A 107 15.87 0.72 -10.90
C LYS A 107 15.81 1.10 -9.43
N LYS A 108 16.78 1.88 -8.99
CA LYS A 108 16.69 2.57 -7.70
C LYS A 108 15.66 3.70 -7.80
N MET A 109 14.74 3.77 -6.84
CA MET A 109 13.68 4.78 -6.80
C MET A 109 13.32 5.20 -5.38
N THR A 110 12.70 6.37 -5.25
CA THR A 110 12.15 6.83 -3.96
C THR A 110 10.82 6.14 -3.67
N GLY A 111 10.40 6.18 -2.42
CA GLY A 111 9.12 5.60 -2.04
C GLY A 111 7.92 6.34 -2.60
N THR A 112 8.02 7.65 -2.82
CA THR A 112 6.98 8.43 -3.49
C THR A 112 6.81 7.99 -4.95
N GLU A 113 7.91 7.76 -5.67
CA GLU A 113 7.88 7.21 -7.03
C GLU A 113 7.30 5.79 -7.05
N LEU A 114 7.74 4.95 -6.12
CA LEU A 114 7.21 3.58 -5.98
C LEU A 114 5.69 3.58 -5.81
N ARG A 115 5.17 4.36 -4.87
CA ARG A 115 3.72 4.41 -4.59
C ARG A 115 2.93 5.03 -5.73
N HIS A 116 3.51 6.01 -6.44
CA HIS A 116 2.91 6.56 -7.64
C HIS A 116 2.75 5.50 -8.74
N LEU A 117 3.80 4.74 -9.03
CA LEU A 117 3.75 3.65 -10.00
C LEU A 117 2.76 2.56 -9.59
N LEU A 118 2.81 2.12 -8.33
CA LEU A 118 1.85 1.13 -7.80
C LEU A 118 0.41 1.63 -7.93
N GLY A 119 0.15 2.91 -7.67
CA GLY A 119 -1.17 3.52 -7.84
C GLY A 119 -1.74 3.33 -9.24
N GLY A 120 -0.91 3.43 -10.28
CA GLY A 120 -1.32 3.15 -11.66
C GLY A 120 -1.70 1.68 -11.89
N TYR A 121 -0.95 0.75 -11.30
CA TYR A 121 -1.27 -0.69 -11.38
C TYR A 121 -2.54 -1.05 -10.63
N TYR A 122 -2.75 -0.46 -9.45
CA TYR A 122 -3.99 -0.64 -8.70
C TYR A 122 -5.18 -0.05 -9.46
N ALA A 123 -5.06 1.15 -10.02
CA ALA A 123 -6.11 1.76 -10.83
C ALA A 123 -6.54 0.85 -12.00
N ALA A 124 -5.58 0.24 -12.68
CA ALA A 124 -5.86 -0.70 -13.77
C ALA A 124 -6.56 -1.97 -13.28
N GLN A 125 -6.15 -2.50 -12.12
CA GLN A 125 -6.78 -3.69 -11.54
C GLN A 125 -8.18 -3.39 -11.00
N GLU A 126 -8.38 -2.26 -10.34
CA GLU A 126 -9.66 -1.76 -9.86
C GLU A 126 -10.67 -1.59 -11.01
N ALA A 127 -10.22 -0.94 -12.09
CA ALA A 127 -11.05 -0.78 -13.28
C ALA A 127 -11.44 -2.12 -13.91
N LYS A 128 -10.52 -3.08 -13.96
CA LYS A 128 -10.77 -4.44 -14.46
C LYS A 128 -11.81 -5.16 -13.61
N ASN A 129 -11.75 -5.01 -12.30
CA ASN A 129 -12.64 -5.68 -11.36
C ASN A 129 -13.93 -4.89 -11.09
N GLY A 130 -14.06 -3.68 -11.66
CA GLY A 130 -15.25 -2.83 -11.47
C GLY A 130 -15.42 -2.29 -10.05
N VAL A 131 -14.32 -2.16 -9.30
CA VAL A 131 -14.33 -1.64 -7.94
C VAL A 131 -13.99 -0.14 -7.91
N THR A 132 -14.42 0.54 -6.86
CA THR A 132 -14.14 1.98 -6.66
C THR A 132 -12.64 2.19 -6.45
N PRO A 133 -12.03 3.22 -7.09
CA PRO A 133 -10.62 3.53 -6.91
C PRO A 133 -10.22 3.72 -5.45
N GLY A 134 -9.15 3.06 -5.05
CA GLY A 134 -8.57 3.14 -3.72
C GLY A 134 -7.69 4.39 -3.51
N LEU A 135 -6.97 4.39 -2.39
CA LEU A 135 -6.11 5.49 -1.98
C LEU A 135 -4.94 5.70 -2.93
N LEU A 136 -4.19 4.63 -3.24
CA LEU A 136 -3.02 4.70 -4.12
C LEU A 136 -3.40 5.15 -5.54
N ALA A 137 -4.47 4.60 -6.10
CA ALA A 137 -4.99 4.98 -7.40
C ALA A 137 -5.44 6.45 -7.43
N THR A 138 -6.12 6.90 -6.39
CA THR A 138 -6.57 8.29 -6.27
C THR A 138 -5.41 9.26 -6.13
N CYS A 139 -4.44 8.97 -5.26
CA CYS A 139 -3.24 9.79 -5.09
C CYS A 139 -2.41 9.85 -6.38
N GLN A 140 -2.28 8.74 -7.09
CA GLN A 140 -1.61 8.71 -8.40
C GLN A 140 -2.31 9.63 -9.41
N ARG A 141 -3.62 9.51 -9.55
CA ARG A 141 -4.43 10.36 -10.47
C ARG A 141 -4.33 11.84 -10.14
N LEU A 142 -4.32 12.19 -8.85
CA LEU A 142 -4.26 13.56 -8.37
C LEU A 142 -2.83 14.09 -8.22
N SER A 143 -1.82 13.27 -8.48
CA SER A 143 -0.40 13.60 -8.28
C SER A 143 -0.08 14.03 -6.85
N ILE A 144 -0.75 13.42 -5.85
CA ILE A 144 -0.49 13.66 -4.43
C ILE A 144 0.58 12.67 -3.97
N PRO A 145 1.76 13.14 -3.54
CA PRO A 145 2.80 12.25 -3.03
C PRO A 145 2.38 11.61 -1.71
N ILE A 146 2.75 10.34 -1.56
CA ILE A 146 2.54 9.57 -0.32
C ILE A 146 3.91 9.29 0.29
N LEU A 147 4.11 9.74 1.50
CA LEU A 147 5.34 9.61 2.27
C LEU A 147 5.17 8.57 3.38
N VAL A 148 6.15 7.71 3.54
CA VAL A 148 6.21 6.69 4.60
C VAL A 148 7.49 6.91 5.40
N GLY A 149 7.35 7.32 6.67
CA GLY A 149 8.49 7.68 7.50
C GLY A 149 9.34 6.50 7.97
N ALA A 150 8.79 5.28 7.95
CA ALA A 150 9.46 4.04 8.37
C ALA A 150 9.23 2.92 7.34
N PRO A 151 9.80 3.03 6.13
CA PRO A 151 9.52 2.06 5.07
C PRO A 151 10.09 0.67 5.36
N GLY A 152 11.11 0.56 6.19
CA GLY A 152 11.85 -0.69 6.42
C GLY A 152 11.09 -1.78 7.16
N ASP A 153 10.00 -1.47 7.86
CA ASP A 153 9.12 -2.44 8.53
C ASP A 153 7.81 -2.70 7.79
N GLY A 154 7.66 -2.12 6.60
CA GLY A 154 6.45 -2.20 5.82
C GLY A 154 6.37 -3.42 4.90
N SER A 155 5.15 -3.89 4.64
CA SER A 155 4.90 -5.07 3.80
C SER A 155 5.29 -4.85 2.33
N VAL A 156 5.21 -3.63 1.81
CA VAL A 156 5.70 -3.30 0.46
C VAL A 156 7.22 -3.49 0.39
N PHE A 157 7.94 -2.98 1.40
CA PHE A 157 9.40 -3.16 1.49
C PHE A 157 9.77 -4.63 1.69
N LEU A 158 9.04 -5.39 2.51
CA LEU A 158 9.28 -6.82 2.71
C LEU A 158 9.09 -7.62 1.41
N ASN A 159 8.15 -7.23 0.55
CA ASN A 159 8.03 -7.82 -0.78
C ASN A 159 9.24 -7.52 -1.67
N ALA A 160 9.83 -6.33 -1.58
CA ALA A 160 11.08 -6.01 -2.26
C ALA A 160 12.25 -6.86 -1.71
N MET A 161 12.34 -7.00 -0.39
CA MET A 161 13.34 -7.87 0.26
C MET A 161 13.18 -9.34 -0.13
N LYS A 162 11.96 -9.82 -0.30
CA LYS A 162 11.69 -11.16 -0.83
C LYS A 162 12.32 -11.35 -2.22
N LEU A 163 12.18 -10.38 -3.11
CA LEU A 163 12.80 -10.45 -4.44
C LEU A 163 14.33 -10.47 -4.37
N TRP A 164 14.91 -9.67 -3.49
CA TRP A 164 16.35 -9.71 -3.24
C TRP A 164 16.78 -11.12 -2.75
N ALA A 165 16.09 -11.67 -1.77
CA ALA A 165 16.37 -13.02 -1.26
C ALA A 165 16.23 -14.10 -2.34
N MET A 166 15.23 -14.00 -3.21
CA MET A 166 15.05 -14.92 -4.35
C MET A 166 16.22 -14.84 -5.35
N ARG A 167 16.78 -13.65 -5.59
CA ARG A 167 18.00 -13.50 -6.42
C ARG A 167 19.20 -14.16 -5.75
N GLN A 168 19.40 -13.93 -4.44
CA GLN A 168 20.49 -14.58 -3.69
C GLN A 168 20.39 -16.12 -3.70
N ALA A 169 19.16 -16.63 -3.70
CA ALA A 169 18.89 -18.07 -3.79
C ALA A 169 18.95 -18.63 -5.24
N GLY A 170 19.24 -17.80 -6.24
CA GLY A 170 19.27 -18.22 -7.65
C GLY A 170 17.91 -18.52 -8.27
N LEU A 171 16.82 -18.11 -7.61
CA LEU A 171 15.45 -18.28 -8.12
C LEU A 171 15.04 -17.16 -9.09
N LEU A 172 15.79 -16.07 -9.12
CA LEU A 172 15.68 -14.97 -10.09
C LEU A 172 17.08 -14.64 -10.62
N PRO A 173 17.19 -14.06 -11.85
CA PRO A 173 18.46 -13.58 -12.36
C PRO A 173 19.14 -12.62 -11.39
N SER A 174 20.44 -12.79 -11.17
CA SER A 174 21.26 -11.96 -10.28
C SER A 174 21.92 -10.78 -11.01
N ASP A 175 21.99 -10.85 -12.33
CA ASP A 175 22.59 -9.87 -13.22
C ASP A 175 21.54 -8.94 -13.82
N GLY A 176 21.91 -7.70 -14.03
CA GLY A 176 21.06 -6.68 -14.62
C GLY A 176 20.33 -5.77 -13.60
N PRO A 177 19.56 -4.82 -14.11
CA PRO A 177 18.83 -3.89 -13.27
C PRO A 177 17.82 -4.62 -12.38
N SER A 178 17.64 -4.11 -11.16
CA SER A 178 16.70 -4.65 -10.20
C SER A 178 16.04 -3.54 -9.40
N PHE A 179 14.85 -3.83 -8.87
CA PHE A 179 14.20 -2.92 -7.94
C PHE A 179 15.08 -2.69 -6.71
N ASP A 180 15.26 -1.42 -6.35
CA ASP A 180 15.95 -0.98 -5.16
C ASP A 180 15.24 0.26 -4.59
N LEU A 181 14.72 0.15 -3.36
CA LEU A 181 14.11 1.28 -2.68
C LEU A 181 15.21 2.14 -2.02
N ASP A 182 15.28 3.40 -2.41
CA ASP A 182 16.16 4.38 -1.76
C ASP A 182 15.58 4.81 -0.42
N VAL A 183 15.83 3.99 0.61
CA VAL A 183 15.33 4.25 1.97
C VAL A 183 15.87 5.58 2.51
N ALA A 184 17.09 5.96 2.17
CA ALA A 184 17.67 7.23 2.61
C ALA A 184 16.93 8.42 1.98
N ALA A 185 16.65 8.35 0.68
CA ALA A 185 15.85 9.37 0.00
C ALA A 185 14.41 9.42 0.54
N GLU A 186 13.79 8.28 0.83
CA GLU A 186 12.46 8.20 1.44
C GLU A 186 12.40 8.95 2.78
N VAL A 187 13.36 8.69 3.66
CA VAL A 187 13.43 9.37 4.96
C VAL A 187 13.69 10.86 4.78
N PHE A 188 14.59 11.22 3.87
CA PHE A 188 14.90 12.62 3.59
C PHE A 188 13.69 13.37 3.03
N GLU A 189 12.98 12.79 2.06
CA GLU A 189 11.76 13.38 1.51
C GLU A 189 10.71 13.57 2.62
N SER A 190 10.46 12.56 3.44
CA SER A 190 9.53 12.65 4.55
C SER A 190 9.90 13.78 5.52
N CYS A 191 11.17 13.89 5.91
CA CYS A 191 11.66 14.98 6.76
C CYS A 191 11.49 16.34 6.08
N ALA A 192 11.87 16.47 4.82
CA ALA A 192 11.77 17.72 4.06
C ALA A 192 10.32 18.23 3.99
N TYR A 193 9.37 17.35 3.67
CA TYR A 193 7.95 17.74 3.62
C TYR A 193 7.36 18.10 4.98
N HIS A 194 7.84 17.52 6.07
CA HIS A 194 7.39 17.89 7.42
C HIS A 194 7.97 19.20 7.93
N HIS A 195 9.01 19.75 7.29
CA HIS A 195 9.64 21.00 7.70
C HIS A 195 9.12 22.22 6.92
N TRP A 196 8.31 22.04 5.89
CA TRP A 196 7.70 23.08 5.06
C TRP A 196 6.22 23.23 5.38
#